data_f6ccd8a1eb4de6f3b2afe255cffd867d
#
_entry.id   f6ccd8a1eb4de6f3b2afe255cffd867d
#
_cell.length_a   1.000
_cell.length_b   1.000
_cell.length_c   1.000
_cell.angle_alpha   90.00
_cell.angle_beta   90.00
_cell.angle_gamma   90.00
#
_symmetry.space_group_name_H-M   'P 1'
#
loop_
_entity.id
_entity.type
_entity.pdbx_description
1 polymer ?
#
loop_
_entity_poly.entity_id
_entity_poly.type
_entity_poly.pdbx_seq_one_letter_code
_entity_poly.pdbx_strand_id
1 'polypeptide(L)'
;MQIDTAAAIDLSKEKKQNESSFSDQMKAYIKHPGSGILALLTLLGAVLTFALLFFLIGYILVKGVPYLSTDLFSLTYNSENLSLLPSLINTFILTVVSLVIAAPLGIFAAIYLVEYAKKGSKLVNVIRITAETLSGIPSIVYGLFGMLFFVTALHWGLSLLSGAFTLVIMILPLIMRTAEEALKSVPDSYREASFGLGVGKLRTIFTIVLPSAVPGILAGVILAIGRVIGETAALIYTAGTVAEVPKNLMGSGRTLALHMYVLSGEGLHMNQASATAVVILAFVLVINFLSGAVAKRIAKG
;
A
#
# COMPACT_ATOMS: atom_id res chain seq x y z
N MET A 1 -12.18 -31.85 41.29
CA MET A 1 -12.07 -32.71 40.10
C MET A 1 -13.33 -32.66 39.19
N GLN A 2 -14.24 -31.67 39.36
CA GLN A 2 -15.46 -31.54 38.54
C GLN A 2 -15.44 -30.26 37.63
N ILE A 3 -14.41 -29.41 37.72
CA ILE A 3 -14.34 -28.14 36.98
C ILE A 3 -13.73 -28.36 35.57
N ASP A 4 -12.92 -29.37 35.38
CA ASP A 4 -12.23 -29.62 34.08
C ASP A 4 -13.14 -30.23 33.00
N THR A 5 -14.20 -30.93 33.38
CA THR A 5 -15.09 -31.59 32.43
C THR A 5 -16.05 -30.62 31.74
N ALA A 6 -16.50 -29.57 32.42
CA ALA A 6 -17.38 -28.55 31.84
C ALA A 6 -16.66 -27.67 30.83
N ALA A 7 -15.41 -27.27 31.15
CA ALA A 7 -14.55 -26.50 30.24
C ALA A 7 -14.14 -27.32 29.00
N ALA A 8 -13.83 -28.61 29.16
CA ALA A 8 -13.55 -29.52 28.07
C ALA A 8 -14.74 -29.76 27.13
N ILE A 9 -15.93 -29.81 27.69
CA ILE A 9 -17.20 -29.94 26.92
C ILE A 9 -17.49 -28.66 26.14
N ASP A 10 -17.23 -27.50 26.71
CA ASP A 10 -17.43 -26.20 26.05
C ASP A 10 -16.44 -26.00 24.90
N LEU A 11 -15.15 -26.31 25.10
CA LEU A 11 -14.11 -26.28 24.05
C LEU A 11 -14.40 -27.29 22.92
N SER A 12 -15.00 -28.46 23.27
CA SER A 12 -15.37 -29.45 22.25
C SER A 12 -16.60 -29.01 21.43
N LYS A 13 -17.51 -28.26 22.03
CA LYS A 13 -18.68 -27.66 21.35
C LYS A 13 -18.26 -26.50 20.43
N GLU A 14 -17.35 -25.61 20.86
CA GLU A 14 -16.79 -24.55 20.03
C GLU A 14 -15.99 -25.14 18.85
N LYS A 15 -15.22 -26.20 19.06
CA LYS A 15 -14.48 -26.87 17.99
C LYS A 15 -15.42 -27.54 16.98
N LYS A 16 -16.53 -28.13 17.43
CA LYS A 16 -17.54 -28.73 16.57
C LYS A 16 -18.37 -27.70 15.79
N GLN A 17 -18.55 -26.51 16.35
CA GLN A 17 -19.24 -25.40 15.68
C GLN A 17 -18.42 -24.77 14.56
N ASN A 18 -17.07 -24.85 14.66
CA ASN A 18 -16.14 -24.35 13.65
C ASN A 18 -15.85 -25.38 12.53
N GLU A 19 -16.21 -26.67 12.73
CA GLU A 19 -16.09 -27.74 11.74
C GLU A 19 -17.46 -28.11 11.13
N SER A 20 -18.35 -27.13 10.88
CA SER A 20 -19.57 -27.41 10.13
C SER A 20 -19.18 -27.87 8.70
N SER A 21 -19.42 -29.16 8.43
CA SER A 21 -19.17 -29.74 7.11
C SER A 21 -19.89 -28.91 6.05
N PHE A 22 -19.29 -28.77 4.86
CA PHE A 22 -19.92 -28.07 3.71
C PHE A 22 -21.37 -28.51 3.48
N SER A 23 -21.69 -29.80 3.75
CA SER A 23 -23.04 -30.34 3.67
C SER A 23 -23.99 -29.76 4.72
N ASP A 24 -23.52 -29.46 5.94
CA ASP A 24 -24.33 -28.90 7.01
C ASP A 24 -24.61 -27.42 6.80
N GLN A 25 -23.63 -26.67 6.24
CA GLN A 25 -23.82 -25.31 5.78
C GLN A 25 -24.87 -25.23 4.66
N MET A 26 -24.81 -26.15 3.70
CA MET A 26 -25.76 -26.21 2.59
C MET A 26 -27.19 -26.51 3.08
N LYS A 27 -27.35 -27.41 4.05
CA LYS A 27 -28.66 -27.69 4.70
C LYS A 27 -29.20 -26.48 5.50
N ALA A 28 -28.33 -25.70 6.13
CA ALA A 28 -28.71 -24.47 6.82
C ALA A 28 -29.23 -23.39 5.85
N TYR A 29 -28.60 -23.25 4.66
CA TYR A 29 -29.08 -22.33 3.62
C TYR A 29 -30.45 -22.72 3.03
N ILE A 30 -30.74 -24.02 2.93
CA ILE A 30 -32.04 -24.51 2.47
C ILE A 30 -33.15 -24.18 3.50
N LYS A 31 -32.85 -24.23 4.80
CA LYS A 31 -33.79 -23.87 5.88
C LYS A 31 -34.09 -22.36 5.97
N HIS A 32 -33.15 -21.52 5.54
CA HIS A 32 -33.24 -20.06 5.59
C HIS A 32 -32.99 -19.46 4.21
N PRO A 33 -34.01 -19.37 3.32
CA PRO A 33 -33.80 -18.97 1.91
C PRO A 33 -33.16 -17.57 1.75
N GLY A 34 -33.45 -16.63 2.67
CA GLY A 34 -32.80 -15.32 2.68
C GLY A 34 -31.29 -15.40 2.90
N SER A 35 -30.81 -16.28 3.77
CA SER A 35 -29.40 -16.53 4.02
C SER A 35 -28.71 -17.19 2.79
N GLY A 36 -29.44 -18.10 2.12
CA GLY A 36 -28.96 -18.73 0.88
C GLY A 36 -28.78 -17.71 -0.26
N ILE A 37 -29.71 -16.77 -0.42
CA ILE A 37 -29.61 -15.69 -1.42
C ILE A 37 -28.40 -14.79 -1.12
N LEU A 38 -28.20 -14.39 0.14
CA LEU A 38 -27.05 -13.57 0.53
C LEU A 38 -25.73 -14.29 0.29
N ALA A 39 -25.63 -15.58 0.63
CA ALA A 39 -24.44 -16.39 0.36
C ALA A 39 -24.15 -16.51 -1.14
N LEU A 40 -25.20 -16.71 -1.97
CA LEU A 40 -25.06 -16.74 -3.43
C LEU A 40 -24.57 -15.38 -3.97
N LEU A 41 -25.15 -14.27 -3.53
CA LEU A 41 -24.72 -12.93 -3.94
C LEU A 41 -23.27 -12.65 -3.55
N THR A 42 -22.86 -13.06 -2.34
CA THR A 42 -21.46 -12.92 -1.88
C THR A 42 -20.52 -13.76 -2.76
N LEU A 43 -20.90 -15.00 -3.06
CA LEU A 43 -20.10 -15.88 -3.95
C LEU A 43 -20.01 -15.31 -5.36
N LEU A 44 -21.12 -14.85 -5.93
CA LEU A 44 -21.14 -14.21 -7.25
C LEU A 44 -20.26 -12.95 -7.28
N GLY A 45 -20.33 -12.11 -6.24
CA GLY A 45 -19.45 -10.93 -6.09
C GLY A 45 -17.97 -11.33 -6.05
N ALA A 46 -17.62 -12.35 -5.27
CA ALA A 46 -16.25 -12.86 -5.21
C ALA A 46 -15.78 -13.40 -6.55
N VAL A 47 -16.58 -14.27 -7.21
CA VAL A 47 -16.24 -14.83 -8.51
C VAL A 47 -16.07 -13.74 -9.56
N LEU A 48 -16.98 -12.76 -9.61
CA LEU A 48 -16.90 -11.63 -10.54
C LEU A 48 -15.63 -10.81 -10.31
N THR A 49 -15.29 -10.52 -9.06
CA THR A 49 -14.08 -9.76 -8.71
C THR A 49 -12.82 -10.48 -9.17
N PHE A 50 -12.70 -11.78 -8.89
CA PHE A 50 -11.55 -12.57 -9.36
C PHE A 50 -11.52 -12.70 -10.89
N ALA A 51 -12.67 -12.92 -11.53
CA ALA A 51 -12.75 -13.01 -12.97
C ALA A 51 -12.30 -11.72 -13.66
N LEU A 52 -12.73 -10.55 -13.18
CA LEU A 52 -12.30 -9.26 -13.69
C LEU A 52 -10.80 -9.04 -13.48
N LEU A 53 -10.27 -9.41 -12.31
CA LEU A 53 -8.84 -9.28 -12.01
C LEU A 53 -7.99 -10.13 -12.94
N PHE A 54 -8.33 -11.41 -13.10
CA PHE A 54 -7.62 -12.30 -14.03
C PHE A 54 -7.78 -11.88 -15.49
N PHE A 55 -8.96 -11.38 -15.87
CA PHE A 55 -9.19 -10.84 -17.21
C PHE A 55 -8.29 -9.63 -17.48
N LEU A 56 -8.20 -8.67 -16.55
CA LEU A 56 -7.34 -7.49 -16.69
C LEU A 56 -5.85 -7.88 -16.80
N ILE A 57 -5.38 -8.77 -15.91
CA ILE A 57 -4.00 -9.27 -15.97
C ILE A 57 -3.75 -9.98 -17.30
N GLY A 58 -4.63 -10.88 -17.70
CA GLY A 58 -4.53 -11.61 -18.96
C GLY A 58 -4.53 -10.68 -20.17
N TYR A 59 -5.40 -9.67 -20.16
CA TYR A 59 -5.46 -8.66 -21.22
C TYR A 59 -4.14 -7.87 -21.34
N ILE A 60 -3.59 -7.40 -20.20
CA ILE A 60 -2.30 -6.68 -20.17
C ILE A 60 -1.19 -7.57 -20.74
N LEU A 61 -1.12 -8.84 -20.32
CA LEU A 61 -0.09 -9.77 -20.77
C LEU A 61 -0.22 -10.08 -22.26
N VAL A 62 -1.41 -10.40 -22.74
CA VAL A 62 -1.65 -10.73 -24.16
C VAL A 62 -1.37 -9.54 -25.08
N LYS A 63 -1.72 -8.33 -24.65
CA LYS A 63 -1.50 -7.12 -25.44
C LYS A 63 -0.09 -6.55 -25.32
N GLY A 64 0.59 -6.72 -24.18
CA GLY A 64 1.87 -6.06 -23.93
C GLY A 64 3.09 -6.93 -24.18
N VAL A 65 3.04 -8.25 -23.87
CA VAL A 65 4.20 -9.14 -24.02
C VAL A 65 4.77 -9.19 -25.45
N PRO A 66 3.96 -9.23 -26.51
CA PRO A 66 4.48 -9.26 -27.89
C PRO A 66 5.31 -8.03 -28.28
N TYR A 67 5.15 -6.91 -27.57
CA TYR A 67 5.83 -5.64 -27.87
C TYR A 67 6.97 -5.32 -26.89
N LEU A 68 7.38 -6.27 -26.05
CA LEU A 68 8.59 -6.17 -25.24
C LEU A 68 9.81 -6.35 -26.16
N SER A 69 10.50 -5.24 -26.44
CA SER A 69 11.76 -5.23 -27.19
C SER A 69 12.93 -4.80 -26.32
N THR A 70 14.15 -5.10 -26.72
CA THR A 70 15.38 -4.66 -26.04
C THR A 70 15.53 -3.13 -26.05
N ASP A 71 15.01 -2.48 -27.08
CA ASP A 71 15.08 -1.03 -27.26
C ASP A 71 14.35 -0.25 -26.18
N LEU A 72 13.25 -0.84 -25.62
CA LEU A 72 12.53 -0.29 -24.49
C LEU A 72 13.39 -0.17 -23.21
N PHE A 73 14.47 -0.91 -23.11
CA PHE A 73 15.37 -0.91 -21.95
C PHE A 73 16.66 -0.11 -22.21
N SER A 74 16.69 0.77 -23.19
CA SER A 74 17.79 1.72 -23.40
C SER A 74 17.84 2.77 -22.29
N LEU A 75 19.05 3.21 -21.89
CA LEU A 75 19.22 4.29 -20.91
C LEU A 75 18.86 5.67 -21.47
N THR A 76 18.91 5.83 -22.78
CA THR A 76 18.57 7.09 -23.46
C THR A 76 17.21 6.97 -24.12
N TYR A 77 16.32 7.90 -23.82
CA TYR A 77 15.02 7.99 -24.46
C TYR A 77 15.14 8.77 -25.77
N ASN A 78 14.52 8.26 -26.83
CA ASN A 78 14.24 8.99 -28.06
C ASN A 78 12.87 8.58 -28.62
N SER A 79 12.39 9.31 -29.64
CA SER A 79 11.06 9.07 -30.24
C SER A 79 10.98 7.74 -31.02
N GLU A 80 12.09 7.10 -31.32
CA GLU A 80 12.12 5.82 -32.02
C GLU A 80 12.09 4.64 -31.03
N ASN A 81 12.91 4.71 -29.95
CA ASN A 81 13.01 3.61 -28.99
C ASN A 81 11.95 3.64 -27.87
N LEU A 82 11.36 4.79 -27.62
CA LEU A 82 10.33 4.99 -26.55
C LEU A 82 10.71 4.33 -25.22
N SER A 83 11.99 4.40 -24.86
CA SER A 83 12.55 3.68 -23.72
C SER A 83 11.83 3.97 -22.41
N LEU A 84 11.52 2.90 -21.68
CA LEU A 84 10.89 2.95 -20.34
C LEU A 84 11.90 2.92 -19.19
N LEU A 85 13.18 2.56 -19.46
CA LEU A 85 14.19 2.38 -18.40
C LEU A 85 14.45 3.65 -17.58
N PRO A 86 14.60 4.86 -18.16
CA PRO A 86 14.71 6.08 -17.37
C PRO A 86 13.52 6.30 -16.44
N SER A 87 12.30 6.03 -16.91
CA SER A 87 11.08 6.15 -16.13
C SER A 87 10.99 5.12 -15.00
N LEU A 88 11.51 3.92 -15.20
CA LEU A 88 11.61 2.88 -14.18
C LEU A 88 12.58 3.30 -13.06
N ILE A 89 13.75 3.86 -13.44
CA ILE A 89 14.73 4.39 -12.48
C ILE A 89 14.11 5.54 -11.66
N ASN A 90 13.43 6.48 -12.32
CA ASN A 90 12.74 7.58 -11.64
C ASN A 90 11.64 7.08 -10.68
N THR A 91 10.89 6.03 -11.07
CA THR A 91 9.90 5.40 -10.20
C THR A 91 10.55 4.83 -8.95
N PHE A 92 11.67 4.13 -9.10
CA PHE A 92 12.42 3.58 -7.97
C PHE A 92 12.94 4.69 -7.05
N ILE A 93 13.55 5.73 -7.60
CA ILE A 93 14.06 6.89 -6.83
C ILE A 93 12.93 7.55 -6.05
N LEU A 94 11.80 7.87 -6.71
CA LEU A 94 10.65 8.49 -6.06
C LEU A 94 10.07 7.61 -4.96
N THR A 95 9.96 6.31 -5.19
CA THR A 95 9.47 5.35 -4.20
C THR A 95 10.36 5.34 -2.96
N VAL A 96 11.68 5.22 -3.15
CA VAL A 96 12.62 5.19 -2.02
C VAL A 96 12.62 6.50 -1.26
N VAL A 97 12.73 7.65 -1.94
CA VAL A 97 12.77 8.97 -1.29
C VAL A 97 11.48 9.23 -0.51
N SER A 98 10.33 8.95 -1.10
CA SER A 98 9.04 9.17 -0.44
C SER A 98 8.88 8.28 0.80
N LEU A 99 9.28 7.00 0.72
CA LEU A 99 9.18 6.07 1.84
C LEU A 99 10.17 6.35 2.96
N VAL A 100 11.40 6.74 2.65
CA VAL A 100 12.41 7.09 3.66
C VAL A 100 11.92 8.25 4.54
N ILE A 101 11.09 9.14 3.99
CA ILE A 101 10.50 10.25 4.75
C ILE A 101 9.17 9.84 5.39
N ALA A 102 8.24 9.28 4.62
CA ALA A 102 6.88 9.03 5.09
C ALA A 102 6.78 7.87 6.08
N ALA A 103 7.57 6.80 5.92
CA ALA A 103 7.46 5.63 6.79
C ALA A 103 7.90 5.93 8.24
N PRO A 104 9.06 6.53 8.51
CA PRO A 104 9.40 6.91 9.87
C PRO A 104 8.39 7.88 10.48
N LEU A 105 8.00 8.93 9.76
CA LEU A 105 7.06 9.92 10.26
C LEU A 105 5.70 9.29 10.59
N GLY A 106 5.16 8.45 9.71
CA GLY A 106 3.88 7.77 9.90
C GLY A 106 3.91 6.78 11.06
N ILE A 107 4.97 5.98 11.17
CA ILE A 107 5.13 4.99 12.24
C ILE A 107 5.29 5.67 13.60
N PHE A 108 6.15 6.69 13.71
CA PHE A 108 6.31 7.42 14.97
C PHE A 108 5.04 8.18 15.38
N ALA A 109 4.31 8.75 14.41
CA ALA A 109 3.00 9.35 14.67
C ALA A 109 2.02 8.30 15.23
N ALA A 110 1.95 7.11 14.65
CA ALA A 110 1.10 6.01 15.10
C ALA A 110 1.48 5.56 16.52
N ILE A 111 2.78 5.39 16.80
CA ILE A 111 3.28 5.06 18.16
C ILE A 111 2.81 6.13 19.16
N TYR A 112 2.96 7.41 18.83
CA TYR A 112 2.49 8.49 19.70
C TYR A 112 0.98 8.39 19.96
N LEU A 113 0.17 8.19 18.92
CA LEU A 113 -1.29 8.13 19.01
C LEU A 113 -1.80 6.93 19.82
N VAL A 114 -1.10 5.78 19.77
CA VAL A 114 -1.53 4.56 20.47
C VAL A 114 -0.97 4.51 21.87
N GLU A 115 0.30 4.83 22.05
CA GLU A 115 1.01 4.54 23.30
C GLU A 115 1.09 5.75 24.23
N TYR A 116 1.20 6.96 23.70
CA TYR A 116 1.44 8.16 24.52
C TYR A 116 0.22 9.05 24.68
N ALA A 117 -0.63 9.10 23.69
CA ALA A 117 -1.79 10.00 23.73
C ALA A 117 -2.82 9.55 24.76
N LYS A 118 -3.45 10.50 25.45
CA LYS A 118 -4.52 10.20 26.41
C LYS A 118 -5.74 9.63 25.68
N LYS A 119 -6.30 8.53 26.17
CA LYS A 119 -7.57 7.95 25.67
C LYS A 119 -8.66 9.04 25.73
N GLY A 120 -9.40 9.24 24.61
CA GLY A 120 -10.46 10.26 24.54
C GLY A 120 -9.97 11.71 24.28
N SER A 121 -8.69 11.94 24.01
CA SER A 121 -8.16 13.27 23.67
C SER A 121 -8.81 13.80 22.40
N LYS A 122 -9.35 15.04 22.46
CA LYS A 122 -9.93 15.73 21.29
C LYS A 122 -8.89 15.90 20.16
N LEU A 123 -7.64 16.18 20.50
CA LEU A 123 -6.54 16.33 19.54
C LEU A 123 -6.32 15.01 18.74
N VAL A 124 -6.28 13.88 19.45
CA VAL A 124 -6.13 12.55 18.80
C VAL A 124 -7.27 12.29 17.82
N ASN A 125 -8.50 12.61 18.24
CA ASN A 125 -9.66 12.43 17.36
C ASN A 125 -9.59 13.33 16.13
N VAL A 126 -9.18 14.58 16.27
CA VAL A 126 -8.97 15.50 15.14
C VAL A 126 -7.91 14.96 14.18
N ILE A 127 -6.75 14.48 14.70
CA ILE A 127 -5.69 13.90 13.84
C ILE A 127 -6.22 12.69 13.05
N ARG A 128 -6.99 11.79 13.70
CA ARG A 128 -7.57 10.62 13.03
C ARG A 128 -8.56 11.01 11.93
N ILE A 129 -9.50 11.91 12.24
CA ILE A 129 -10.48 12.40 11.25
C ILE A 129 -9.76 13.09 10.09
N THR A 130 -8.76 13.91 10.37
CA THR A 130 -7.96 14.58 9.33
C THR A 130 -7.24 13.56 8.45
N ALA A 131 -6.59 12.56 9.03
CA ALA A 131 -5.91 11.52 8.27
C ALA A 131 -6.88 10.67 7.43
N GLU A 132 -8.07 10.38 7.95
CA GLU A 132 -9.12 9.68 7.22
C GLU A 132 -9.64 10.52 6.05
N THR A 133 -9.90 11.80 6.27
CA THR A 133 -10.32 12.74 5.23
C THR A 133 -9.26 12.87 4.15
N LEU A 134 -7.99 13.05 4.53
CA LEU A 134 -6.87 13.10 3.59
C LEU A 134 -6.79 11.83 2.75
N SER A 135 -6.94 10.65 3.33
CA SER A 135 -6.90 9.38 2.59
C SER A 135 -7.98 9.27 1.49
N GLY A 136 -9.08 9.99 1.61
CA GLY A 136 -10.19 10.03 0.65
C GLY A 136 -10.03 11.08 -0.46
N ILE A 137 -9.04 11.96 -0.39
CA ILE A 137 -8.84 13.02 -1.40
C ILE A 137 -8.31 12.39 -2.71
N PRO A 138 -8.87 12.76 -3.89
CA PRO A 138 -8.35 12.33 -5.19
C PRO A 138 -6.89 12.78 -5.40
N SER A 139 -6.05 11.91 -5.98
CA SER A 139 -4.61 12.19 -6.13
C SER A 139 -4.29 13.44 -6.94
N ILE A 140 -5.15 13.80 -7.90
CA ILE A 140 -5.00 15.03 -8.68
C ILE A 140 -5.02 16.30 -7.79
N VAL A 141 -5.80 16.30 -6.71
CA VAL A 141 -5.85 17.43 -5.76
C VAL A 141 -4.52 17.56 -5.02
N TYR A 142 -3.89 16.44 -4.64
CA TYR A 142 -2.53 16.44 -4.10
C TYR A 142 -1.52 16.99 -5.11
N GLY A 143 -1.68 16.63 -6.40
CA GLY A 143 -0.86 17.16 -7.47
C GLY A 143 -0.99 18.67 -7.62
N LEU A 144 -2.21 19.20 -7.59
CA LEU A 144 -2.45 20.64 -7.65
C LEU A 144 -1.89 21.38 -6.44
N PHE A 145 -2.09 20.82 -5.23
CA PHE A 145 -1.45 21.35 -4.02
C PHE A 145 0.07 21.36 -4.14
N GLY A 146 0.65 20.24 -4.56
CA GLY A 146 2.10 20.11 -4.75
C GLY A 146 2.66 21.07 -5.78
N MET A 147 1.91 21.30 -6.89
CA MET A 147 2.25 22.29 -7.90
C MET A 147 2.26 23.71 -7.30
N LEU A 148 1.21 24.08 -6.58
CA LEU A 148 1.14 25.42 -6.00
C LEU A 148 2.18 25.64 -4.90
N PHE A 149 2.40 24.65 -4.06
CA PHE A 149 3.27 24.79 -2.89
C PHE A 149 4.75 24.48 -3.21
N PHE A 150 5.07 23.27 -3.68
CA PHE A 150 6.45 22.87 -3.91
C PHE A 150 7.03 23.46 -5.20
N VAL A 151 6.29 23.35 -6.31
CA VAL A 151 6.78 23.78 -7.62
C VAL A 151 6.81 25.31 -7.70
N THR A 152 5.73 25.99 -7.30
CA THR A 152 5.58 27.44 -7.49
C THR A 152 6.05 28.22 -6.26
N ALA A 153 5.47 28.02 -5.08
CA ALA A 153 5.75 28.85 -3.91
C ALA A 153 7.18 28.64 -3.36
N LEU A 154 7.67 27.39 -3.32
CA LEU A 154 9.05 27.08 -2.91
C LEU A 154 10.06 27.18 -4.06
N HIS A 155 9.61 27.46 -5.27
CA HIS A 155 10.45 27.57 -6.47
C HIS A 155 11.33 26.32 -6.76
N TRP A 156 10.86 25.11 -6.36
CA TRP A 156 11.58 23.87 -6.66
C TRP A 156 11.41 23.42 -8.11
N GLY A 157 10.49 24.04 -8.86
CA GLY A 157 10.17 23.65 -10.22
C GLY A 157 9.54 22.25 -10.32
N LEU A 158 9.24 21.82 -11.54
CA LEU A 158 8.89 20.44 -11.83
C LEU A 158 10.12 19.57 -11.57
N SER A 159 10.08 18.74 -10.53
CA SER A 159 11.26 17.99 -10.08
C SER A 159 10.86 16.70 -9.35
N LEU A 160 11.79 15.73 -9.34
CA LEU A 160 11.58 14.51 -8.53
C LEU A 160 11.38 14.84 -7.05
N LEU A 161 12.02 15.91 -6.55
CA LEU A 161 11.86 16.34 -5.16
C LEU A 161 10.44 16.84 -4.87
N SER A 162 9.89 17.71 -5.74
CA SER A 162 8.49 18.18 -5.64
C SER A 162 7.51 17.02 -5.70
N GLY A 163 7.75 16.05 -6.61
CA GLY A 163 6.98 14.82 -6.70
C GLY A 163 7.07 13.98 -5.43
N ALA A 164 8.28 13.76 -4.90
CA ALA A 164 8.51 12.96 -3.71
C ALA A 164 7.78 13.54 -2.49
N PHE A 165 7.87 14.84 -2.24
CA PHE A 165 7.17 15.47 -1.09
C PHE A 165 5.66 15.46 -1.26
N THR A 166 5.15 15.57 -2.47
CA THR A 166 3.71 15.41 -2.76
C THR A 166 3.26 13.99 -2.44
N LEU A 167 4.04 12.98 -2.85
CA LEU A 167 3.78 11.59 -2.50
C LEU A 167 3.88 11.34 -0.99
N VAL A 168 4.84 11.95 -0.30
CA VAL A 168 4.95 11.87 1.17
C VAL A 168 3.66 12.30 1.84
N ILE A 169 3.10 13.46 1.47
CA ILE A 169 1.84 13.96 2.04
C ILE A 169 0.69 12.97 1.74
N MET A 170 0.67 12.39 0.56
CA MET A 170 -0.37 11.45 0.13
C MET A 170 -0.32 10.10 0.85
N ILE A 171 0.90 9.55 1.09
CA ILE A 171 1.05 8.21 1.69
C ILE A 171 1.19 8.24 3.21
N LEU A 172 1.54 9.38 3.81
CA LEU A 172 1.72 9.54 5.26
C LEU A 172 0.47 9.12 6.06
N PRO A 173 -0.76 9.58 5.73
CA PRO A 173 -1.97 9.16 6.44
C PRO A 173 -2.22 7.65 6.34
N LEU A 174 -1.94 7.05 5.18
CA LEU A 174 -2.08 5.62 4.96
C LEU A 174 -1.15 4.82 5.87
N ILE A 175 0.14 5.16 5.90
CA ILE A 175 1.15 4.48 6.73
C ILE A 175 0.82 4.68 8.23
N MET A 176 0.47 5.91 8.63
CA MET A 176 0.10 6.21 10.01
C MET A 176 -1.09 5.37 10.47
N ARG A 177 -2.15 5.28 9.67
CA ARG A 177 -3.37 4.54 10.01
C ARG A 177 -3.11 3.03 10.09
N THR A 178 -2.43 2.45 9.11
CA THR A 178 -2.12 1.02 9.13
C THR A 178 -1.18 0.65 10.26
N ALA A 179 -0.20 1.50 10.59
CA ALA A 179 0.66 1.32 11.74
C ALA A 179 -0.12 1.45 13.07
N GLU A 180 -1.06 2.39 13.17
CA GLU A 180 -1.93 2.53 14.33
C GLU A 180 -2.80 1.28 14.55
N GLU A 181 -3.40 0.74 13.48
CA GLU A 181 -4.19 -0.49 13.53
C GLU A 181 -3.32 -1.70 13.93
N ALA A 182 -2.11 -1.81 13.40
CA ALA A 182 -1.16 -2.85 13.77
C ALA A 182 -0.73 -2.78 15.24
N LEU A 183 -0.46 -1.59 15.76
CA LEU A 183 -0.11 -1.39 17.17
C LEU A 183 -1.28 -1.71 18.11
N LYS A 184 -2.51 -1.37 17.73
CA LYS A 184 -3.73 -1.70 18.49
C LYS A 184 -4.07 -3.18 18.49
N SER A 185 -3.67 -3.93 17.48
CA SER A 185 -3.89 -5.38 17.41
C SER A 185 -3.04 -6.18 18.40
N VAL A 186 -1.98 -5.58 18.96
CA VAL A 186 -1.16 -6.22 20.00
C VAL A 186 -1.94 -6.27 21.31
N PRO A 187 -2.15 -7.47 21.92
CA PRO A 187 -2.92 -7.62 23.16
C PRO A 187 -2.34 -6.76 24.31
N ASP A 188 -3.21 -6.14 25.08
CA ASP A 188 -2.82 -5.32 26.23
C ASP A 188 -2.08 -6.14 27.31
N SER A 189 -2.35 -7.45 27.42
CA SER A 189 -1.64 -8.37 28.32
C SER A 189 -0.11 -8.35 28.14
N TYR A 190 0.38 -8.10 26.92
CA TYR A 190 1.82 -7.97 26.67
C TYR A 190 2.41 -6.73 27.35
N ARG A 191 1.66 -5.64 27.34
CA ARG A 191 2.04 -4.39 28.03
C ARG A 191 2.00 -4.57 29.55
N GLU A 192 0.91 -5.15 30.06
CA GLU A 192 0.70 -5.40 31.47
C GLU A 192 1.74 -6.35 32.06
N ALA A 193 2.07 -7.44 31.38
CA ALA A 193 3.12 -8.36 31.79
C ALA A 193 4.49 -7.66 31.88
N SER A 194 4.83 -6.84 30.87
CA SER A 194 6.08 -6.09 30.86
C SER A 194 6.17 -5.08 32.01
N PHE A 195 5.08 -4.35 32.27
CA PHE A 195 5.01 -3.39 33.39
C PHE A 195 5.05 -4.10 34.75
N GLY A 196 4.40 -5.28 34.85
CA GLY A 196 4.46 -6.13 36.07
C GLY A 196 5.88 -6.60 36.40
N LEU A 197 6.75 -6.77 35.40
CA LEU A 197 8.17 -7.05 35.57
C LEU A 197 9.03 -5.79 35.83
N GLY A 198 8.42 -4.62 36.00
CA GLY A 198 9.12 -3.37 36.26
C GLY A 198 9.76 -2.72 35.02
N VAL A 199 9.47 -3.19 33.81
CA VAL A 199 10.02 -2.63 32.58
C VAL A 199 9.36 -1.29 32.28
N GLY A 200 10.15 -0.25 31.99
CA GLY A 200 9.66 1.08 31.67
C GLY A 200 8.95 1.14 30.30
N LYS A 201 8.02 2.07 30.14
CA LYS A 201 7.14 2.22 28.97
C LYS A 201 7.88 2.25 27.62
N LEU A 202 8.94 3.05 27.52
CA LEU A 202 9.72 3.17 26.27
C LEU A 202 10.31 1.82 25.88
N ARG A 203 10.91 1.10 26.83
CA ARG A 203 11.49 -0.22 26.57
C ARG A 203 10.41 -1.22 26.17
N THR A 204 9.27 -1.25 26.85
CA THR A 204 8.13 -2.10 26.49
C THR A 204 7.68 -1.88 25.03
N ILE A 205 7.57 -0.60 24.61
CA ILE A 205 7.16 -0.27 23.25
C ILE A 205 8.15 -0.81 22.23
N PHE A 206 9.45 -0.54 22.39
CA PHE A 206 10.44 -0.90 21.37
C PHE A 206 10.88 -2.37 21.40
N THR A 207 10.77 -3.07 22.55
CA THR A 207 11.22 -4.46 22.65
C THR A 207 10.08 -5.47 22.57
N ILE A 208 8.84 -5.08 22.79
CA ILE A 208 7.69 -5.99 22.82
C ILE A 208 6.60 -5.58 21.84
N VAL A 209 6.06 -4.35 21.98
CA VAL A 209 4.89 -3.93 21.21
C VAL A 209 5.24 -3.72 19.74
N LEU A 210 6.29 -2.95 19.46
CA LEU A 210 6.70 -2.64 18.09
C LEU A 210 7.11 -3.89 17.31
N PRO A 211 7.96 -4.79 17.82
CA PRO A 211 8.27 -6.05 17.13
C PRO A 211 7.03 -6.90 16.84
N SER A 212 6.09 -6.97 17.77
CA SER A 212 4.83 -7.70 17.60
C SER A 212 3.93 -7.06 16.52
N ALA A 213 3.97 -5.75 16.34
CA ALA A 213 3.20 -5.00 15.35
C ALA A 213 3.88 -4.92 13.97
N VAL A 214 5.19 -5.22 13.86
CA VAL A 214 5.98 -5.09 12.62
C VAL A 214 5.31 -5.75 11.41
N PRO A 215 4.74 -6.97 11.47
CA PRO A 215 4.10 -7.57 10.29
C PRO A 215 2.96 -6.71 9.73
N GLY A 216 2.12 -6.13 10.60
CA GLY A 216 1.03 -5.25 10.20
C GLY A 216 1.52 -3.89 9.68
N ILE A 217 2.55 -3.32 10.32
CA ILE A 217 3.19 -2.07 9.87
C ILE A 217 3.79 -2.25 8.46
N LEU A 218 4.50 -3.36 8.23
CA LEU A 218 5.10 -3.66 6.94
C LEU A 218 4.04 -3.89 5.85
N ALA A 219 2.90 -4.49 6.17
CA ALA A 219 1.78 -4.59 5.23
C ALA A 219 1.30 -3.20 4.78
N GLY A 220 1.21 -2.23 5.70
CA GLY A 220 0.89 -0.83 5.37
C GLY A 220 1.94 -0.16 4.49
N VAL A 221 3.22 -0.40 4.75
CA VAL A 221 4.31 0.13 3.91
C VAL A 221 4.27 -0.48 2.50
N ILE A 222 4.01 -1.78 2.38
CA ILE A 222 3.85 -2.46 1.07
C ILE A 222 2.68 -1.85 0.28
N LEU A 223 1.57 -1.58 0.95
CA LEU A 223 0.42 -0.93 0.32
C LEU A 223 0.77 0.50 -0.16
N ALA A 224 1.53 1.26 0.63
CA ALA A 224 2.03 2.58 0.24
C ALA A 224 2.97 2.52 -0.97
N ILE A 225 3.86 1.51 -1.05
CA ILE A 225 4.73 1.26 -2.21
C ILE A 225 3.89 1.08 -3.48
N GLY A 226 2.89 0.20 -3.44
CA GLY A 226 2.00 -0.04 -4.58
C GLY A 226 1.29 1.25 -5.04
N ARG A 227 0.85 2.08 -4.10
CA ARG A 227 0.22 3.37 -4.39
C ARG A 227 1.18 4.35 -5.06
N VAL A 228 2.43 4.44 -4.60
CA VAL A 228 3.47 5.31 -5.20
C VAL A 228 3.82 4.88 -6.63
N ILE A 229 4.02 3.57 -6.86
CA ILE A 229 4.40 3.06 -8.19
C ILE A 229 3.30 3.33 -9.23
N GLY A 230 2.03 3.22 -8.83
CA GLY A 230 0.89 3.46 -9.71
C GLY A 230 0.47 4.92 -9.85
N GLU A 231 1.12 5.85 -9.12
CA GLU A 231 0.69 7.25 -9.11
C GLU A 231 1.06 7.95 -10.41
N THR A 232 0.06 8.60 -11.01
CA THR A 232 0.17 9.32 -12.27
C THR A 232 -0.29 10.76 -12.12
N ALA A 233 -1.52 11.00 -11.64
CA ALA A 233 -2.16 12.30 -11.67
C ALA A 233 -1.45 13.36 -10.82
N ALA A 234 -0.97 13.00 -9.63
CA ALA A 234 -0.22 13.93 -8.79
C ALA A 234 1.15 14.29 -9.40
N LEU A 235 1.78 13.33 -10.07
CA LEU A 235 3.16 13.49 -10.58
C LEU A 235 3.24 14.28 -11.88
N ILE A 236 2.17 14.34 -12.69
CA ILE A 236 2.10 15.22 -13.86
C ILE A 236 2.38 16.67 -13.46
N TYR A 237 1.83 17.10 -12.35
CA TYR A 237 1.90 18.50 -11.89
C TYR A 237 3.12 18.79 -11.02
N THR A 238 3.86 17.78 -10.59
CA THR A 238 4.93 17.96 -9.60
C THR A 238 6.29 17.43 -10.06
N ALA A 239 6.37 16.20 -10.56
CA ALA A 239 7.61 15.61 -11.08
C ALA A 239 7.87 15.98 -12.55
N GLY A 240 6.80 16.21 -13.31
CA GLY A 240 6.86 16.55 -14.73
C GLY A 240 6.93 15.32 -15.63
N THR A 241 7.06 15.56 -16.94
CA THR A 241 6.90 14.54 -17.99
C THR A 241 8.20 14.23 -18.78
N VAL A 242 9.34 14.73 -18.34
CA VAL A 242 10.63 14.51 -19.01
C VAL A 242 11.04 13.03 -18.93
N ALA A 243 11.39 12.43 -20.06
CA ALA A 243 11.66 10.99 -20.18
C ALA A 243 13.14 10.63 -19.91
N GLU A 244 13.80 11.37 -19.07
CA GLU A 244 15.22 11.17 -18.74
C GLU A 244 15.40 10.96 -17.24
N VAL A 245 16.55 10.39 -16.86
CA VAL A 245 16.96 10.37 -15.45
C VAL A 245 17.68 11.68 -15.15
N PRO A 246 17.12 12.52 -14.27
CA PRO A 246 17.75 13.80 -13.96
C PRO A 246 19.05 13.61 -13.17
N LYS A 247 20.00 14.54 -13.33
CA LYS A 247 21.30 14.50 -12.64
C LYS A 247 21.19 14.65 -11.12
N ASN A 248 20.10 15.25 -10.64
CA ASN A 248 19.81 15.45 -9.22
C ASN A 248 18.30 15.45 -9.00
N LEU A 249 17.86 15.43 -7.75
CA LEU A 249 16.43 15.39 -7.38
C LEU A 249 15.67 16.67 -7.74
N MET A 250 16.33 17.76 -8.07
CA MET A 250 15.72 19.02 -8.50
C MET A 250 15.41 19.03 -10.00
N GLY A 251 15.78 18.02 -10.74
CA GLY A 251 15.43 17.88 -12.15
C GLY A 251 14.09 17.15 -12.33
N SER A 252 13.44 17.45 -13.47
CA SER A 252 12.19 16.81 -13.86
C SER A 252 12.44 15.39 -14.38
N GLY A 253 11.52 14.48 -14.07
CA GLY A 253 11.57 13.11 -14.56
C GLY A 253 10.23 12.40 -14.41
N ARG A 254 9.76 11.71 -15.46
CA ARG A 254 8.51 10.97 -15.41
C ARG A 254 8.69 9.58 -14.82
N THR A 255 7.66 9.12 -14.09
CA THR A 255 7.58 7.74 -13.60
C THR A 255 7.08 6.78 -14.67
N LEU A 256 7.17 5.48 -14.40
CA LEU A 256 6.74 4.43 -15.33
C LEU A 256 5.22 4.49 -15.59
N ALA A 257 4.40 4.73 -14.56
CA ALA A 257 2.97 4.92 -14.72
C ALA A 257 2.64 6.17 -15.56
N LEU A 258 3.37 7.26 -15.34
CA LEU A 258 3.22 8.49 -16.13
C LEU A 258 3.73 8.30 -17.58
N HIS A 259 4.80 7.52 -17.78
CA HIS A 259 5.28 7.14 -19.10
C HIS A 259 4.20 6.40 -19.90
N MET A 260 3.60 5.38 -19.32
CA MET A 260 2.48 4.65 -19.91
C MET A 260 1.30 5.59 -20.27
N TYR A 261 0.97 6.50 -19.35
CA TYR A 261 -0.11 7.47 -19.55
C TYR A 261 0.16 8.40 -20.74
N VAL A 262 1.37 8.95 -20.85
CA VAL A 262 1.77 9.83 -21.97
C VAL A 262 1.69 9.08 -23.30
N LEU A 263 2.27 7.87 -23.40
CA LEU A 263 2.22 7.06 -24.62
C LEU A 263 0.79 6.70 -25.04
N SER A 264 -0.09 6.42 -24.05
CA SER A 264 -1.50 6.13 -24.31
C SER A 264 -2.26 7.36 -24.79
N GLY A 265 -1.97 8.53 -24.22
CA GLY A 265 -2.62 9.79 -24.54
C GLY A 265 -2.34 10.29 -25.96
N GLU A 266 -1.15 10.01 -26.47
CA GLU A 266 -0.76 10.32 -27.85
C GLU A 266 -1.48 9.46 -28.89
N GLY A 267 -2.02 8.27 -28.51
CA GLY A 267 -2.73 7.35 -29.38
C GLY A 267 -1.86 6.63 -30.43
N LEU A 268 -0.65 7.10 -30.67
CA LEU A 268 0.28 6.57 -31.67
C LEU A 268 1.08 5.36 -31.16
N HIS A 269 1.27 5.25 -29.83
CA HIS A 269 2.17 4.30 -29.20
C HIS A 269 1.47 3.35 -28.22
N MET A 270 0.25 2.92 -28.55
CA MET A 270 -0.56 2.03 -27.70
C MET A 270 0.09 0.67 -27.41
N ASN A 271 0.89 0.16 -28.34
CA ASN A 271 1.60 -1.10 -28.19
C ASN A 271 2.71 -0.98 -27.14
N GLN A 272 3.49 0.10 -27.18
CA GLN A 272 4.56 0.39 -26.21
C GLN A 272 3.97 0.74 -24.84
N ALA A 273 2.84 1.44 -24.81
CA ALA A 273 2.09 1.66 -23.55
C ALA A 273 1.65 0.32 -22.93
N SER A 274 1.16 -0.62 -23.74
CA SER A 274 0.80 -1.97 -23.27
C SER A 274 2.02 -2.76 -22.77
N ALA A 275 3.17 -2.67 -23.46
CA ALA A 275 4.43 -3.26 -22.99
C ALA A 275 4.88 -2.64 -21.67
N THR A 276 4.75 -1.31 -21.52
CA THR A 276 5.04 -0.61 -20.27
C THR A 276 4.14 -1.09 -19.11
N ALA A 277 2.85 -1.36 -19.39
CA ALA A 277 1.94 -1.93 -18.39
C ALA A 277 2.39 -3.31 -17.89
N VAL A 278 2.94 -4.17 -18.76
CA VAL A 278 3.53 -5.46 -18.37
C VAL A 278 4.72 -5.25 -17.44
N VAL A 279 5.59 -4.28 -17.75
CA VAL A 279 6.77 -3.97 -16.92
C VAL A 279 6.35 -3.40 -15.56
N ILE A 280 5.31 -2.54 -15.50
CA ILE A 280 4.73 -2.04 -14.23
C ILE A 280 4.23 -3.23 -13.40
N LEU A 281 3.47 -4.13 -13.99
CA LEU A 281 2.94 -5.31 -13.30
C LEU A 281 4.07 -6.18 -12.75
N ALA A 282 5.09 -6.48 -13.56
CA ALA A 282 6.27 -7.23 -13.12
C ALA A 282 7.03 -6.53 -12.00
N PHE A 283 7.25 -5.21 -12.14
CA PHE A 283 7.94 -4.40 -11.14
C PHE A 283 7.20 -4.40 -9.79
N VAL A 284 5.87 -4.22 -9.80
CA VAL A 284 5.04 -4.28 -8.58
C VAL A 284 5.12 -5.66 -7.93
N LEU A 285 5.03 -6.74 -8.71
CA LEU A 285 5.13 -8.10 -8.19
C LEU A 285 6.50 -8.38 -7.55
N VAL A 286 7.58 -7.95 -8.18
CA VAL A 286 8.95 -8.10 -7.65
C VAL A 286 9.11 -7.33 -6.34
N ILE A 287 8.69 -6.06 -6.31
CA ILE A 287 8.79 -5.23 -5.11
C ILE A 287 7.94 -5.80 -3.97
N ASN A 288 6.72 -6.24 -4.24
CA ASN A 288 5.85 -6.86 -3.22
C ASN A 288 6.46 -8.17 -2.69
N PHE A 289 7.02 -9.00 -3.57
CA PHE A 289 7.70 -10.23 -3.16
C PHE A 289 8.92 -9.95 -2.26
N LEU A 290 9.78 -9.01 -2.67
CA LEU A 290 10.95 -8.60 -1.90
C LEU A 290 10.55 -8.00 -0.53
N SER A 291 9.58 -7.10 -0.53
CA SER A 291 9.06 -6.47 0.69
C SER A 291 8.45 -7.52 1.64
N GLY A 292 7.69 -8.48 1.11
CA GLY A 292 7.14 -9.58 1.88
C GLY A 292 8.22 -10.53 2.44
N ALA A 293 9.30 -10.77 1.69
CA ALA A 293 10.43 -11.56 2.17
C ALA A 293 11.18 -10.86 3.32
N VAL A 294 11.40 -9.55 3.19
CA VAL A 294 12.00 -8.72 4.26
C VAL A 294 11.10 -8.72 5.50
N ALA A 295 9.79 -8.52 5.32
CA ALA A 295 8.82 -8.55 6.41
C ALA A 295 8.87 -9.86 7.21
N LYS A 296 8.90 -11.01 6.50
CA LYS A 296 9.00 -12.33 7.13
C LYS A 296 10.30 -12.56 7.89
N ARG A 297 11.42 -11.99 7.45
CA ARG A 297 12.70 -12.08 8.16
C ARG A 297 12.70 -11.27 9.45
N ILE A 298 12.18 -10.05 9.39
CA ILE A 298 12.10 -9.16 10.57
C ILE A 298 11.13 -9.75 11.63
N ALA A 299 10.04 -10.39 11.21
CA ALA A 299 9.06 -11.00 12.12
C ALA A 299 9.55 -12.30 12.79
N LYS A 300 10.63 -12.91 12.28
CA LYS A 300 11.20 -14.17 12.83
C LYS A 300 12.41 -13.95 13.75
N GLY A 301 13.03 -12.78 13.75
CA GLY A 301 14.11 -12.40 14.65
C GLY A 301 13.59 -11.65 15.86
#